data_e6d06bfb7f788a6f84b547316185b89d
#
_entry.id   e6d06bfb7f788a6f84b547316185b89d
#
_cell.length_a   1.000
_cell.length_b   1.000
_cell.length_c   1.000
_cell.angle_alpha   90.00
_cell.angle_beta   90.00
_cell.angle_gamma   90.00
#
_symmetry.space_group_name_H-M   'P 1'
#
loop_
_entity.id
_entity.type
_entity.pdbx_description
1 polymer ?
#
loop_
_entity_poly.entity_id
_entity_poly.type
_entity_poly.pdbx_seq_one_letter_code
_entity_poly.pdbx_strand_id
1 'polypeptide(L)'
;KNYKEITGQVDGEGRNLSNNPETSGRYHTDWLNMMYPRLKLARNLLKDDGVIFISIDDNEVSNLRKMCDEIFGEENFVAKIVWKKRSGPPNDKIIGAVHEYVVAYAKSADDVGLNLLPRSKELDSTYSNPDNDNRGLWKAGDLSAGNKGGRATASCVYEIINPVTGEKHLPPDGRRWVYNRDKMEQLLSEKRVWFGSDNNGKPKYKRFLSEVRQGMTASTLFDDVGTNTNASAEFNSVFGEKDAFETPKPLALIKKLLLLGSSKADLILDFFSGSSSSAHAIMQLNSEDFGTRRFIMVQLPESCDEQSEAYKFGYKTIAEISKERIRRAGAQLRMENEKLRIKNEEENPLFSSQNSQLSTFNSQLDTGFRVFKLDSTNIKPWEVDFDMTERTLEDFISNIKTDRREEDVLYEILLKYGLDLTLPISERTIAGKKVFDIGMGALIICLADAISLEVVEGMAKLKEELNPEIM
;
A
#
# COMPACT_ATOMS: atom_id res chain seq x y z
N LYS A 1 3.97 -25.49 -7.78
CA LYS A 1 3.98 -26.64 -8.72
C LYS A 1 4.52 -26.20 -10.07
N ASN A 2 3.96 -25.17 -10.69
CA ASN A 2 4.41 -24.65 -12.01
C ASN A 2 5.87 -24.17 -12.03
N TYR A 3 6.39 -23.60 -10.94
CA TYR A 3 7.79 -23.20 -10.85
C TYR A 3 8.75 -24.39 -10.99
N LYS A 4 8.44 -25.50 -10.32
CA LYS A 4 9.24 -26.75 -10.40
C LYS A 4 9.20 -27.39 -11.80
N GLU A 5 8.08 -27.25 -12.51
CA GLU A 5 7.94 -27.71 -13.91
C GLU A 5 8.73 -26.81 -14.87
N ILE A 6 8.61 -25.49 -14.73
CA ILE A 6 9.33 -24.51 -15.57
C ILE A 6 10.85 -24.61 -15.38
N THR A 7 11.30 -24.92 -14.16
CA THR A 7 12.74 -25.09 -13.84
C THR A 7 13.26 -26.49 -14.10
N GLY A 8 12.44 -27.41 -14.61
CA GLY A 8 12.83 -28.79 -14.87
C GLY A 8 13.10 -29.62 -13.61
N GLN A 9 12.51 -29.25 -12.48
CA GLN A 9 12.66 -29.97 -11.20
C GLN A 9 11.66 -31.12 -11.03
N VAL A 10 10.61 -31.14 -11.83
CA VAL A 10 9.63 -32.23 -11.92
C VAL A 10 9.43 -32.66 -13.37
N ASP A 11 9.13 -33.94 -13.58
CA ASP A 11 8.70 -34.47 -14.88
C ASP A 11 7.24 -34.05 -15.19
N GLY A 12 6.78 -34.37 -16.38
CA GLY A 12 5.40 -34.11 -16.80
C GLY A 12 4.33 -34.84 -15.97
N GLU A 13 4.73 -35.78 -15.10
CA GLU A 13 3.85 -36.50 -14.16
C GLU A 13 3.93 -35.89 -12.74
N GLY A 14 4.68 -34.80 -12.53
CA GLY A 14 4.84 -34.11 -11.25
C GLY A 14 5.79 -34.80 -10.26
N ARG A 15 6.61 -35.76 -10.71
CA ARG A 15 7.63 -36.43 -9.87
C ARG A 15 8.87 -35.55 -9.81
N ASN A 16 9.46 -35.39 -8.63
CA ASN A 16 10.72 -34.66 -8.47
C ASN A 16 11.85 -35.37 -9.25
N LEU A 17 12.42 -34.68 -10.23
CA LEU A 17 13.56 -35.17 -11.01
C LEU A 17 14.89 -35.10 -10.25
N SER A 18 14.95 -34.36 -9.16
CA SER A 18 16.08 -34.31 -8.25
C SER A 18 15.62 -34.17 -6.81
N ASN A 19 16.26 -34.90 -5.88
CA ASN A 19 16.25 -34.56 -4.46
C ASN A 19 17.02 -33.24 -4.32
N ASN A 20 16.31 -32.09 -4.27
CA ASN A 20 16.93 -30.83 -3.98
C ASN A 20 16.52 -30.38 -2.56
N PRO A 21 17.18 -30.91 -1.52
CA PRO A 21 16.91 -30.49 -0.16
C PRO A 21 17.27 -29.01 0.01
N GLU A 22 16.66 -28.35 0.96
CA GLU A 22 16.95 -26.94 1.33
C GLU A 22 18.45 -26.68 1.56
N THR A 23 19.22 -27.73 1.88
CA THR A 23 20.67 -27.67 2.07
C THR A 23 21.49 -27.70 0.77
N SER A 24 20.86 -27.91 -0.40
CA SER A 24 21.57 -27.84 -1.67
C SER A 24 21.66 -26.40 -2.16
N GLY A 25 22.83 -25.95 -2.59
CA GLY A 25 23.02 -24.58 -3.14
C GLY A 25 22.11 -24.25 -4.35
N ARG A 26 21.49 -25.25 -4.96
CA ARG A 26 20.53 -25.05 -6.08
C ARG A 26 19.20 -24.46 -5.64
N TYR A 27 18.74 -24.76 -4.42
CA TYR A 27 17.50 -24.21 -3.89
C TYR A 27 17.54 -22.68 -3.83
N HIS A 28 18.59 -22.11 -3.26
CA HIS A 28 18.78 -20.66 -3.21
C HIS A 28 19.02 -20.07 -4.60
N THR A 29 19.76 -20.77 -5.47
CA THR A 29 20.03 -20.31 -6.84
C THR A 29 18.76 -20.18 -7.67
N ASP A 30 17.86 -21.14 -7.58
CA ASP A 30 16.59 -21.11 -8.32
C ASP A 30 15.70 -19.96 -7.84
N TRP A 31 15.64 -19.76 -6.52
CA TRP A 31 14.92 -18.61 -5.96
C TRP A 31 15.53 -17.27 -6.39
N LEU A 32 16.84 -17.13 -6.35
CA LEU A 32 17.57 -15.95 -6.79
C LEU A 32 17.31 -15.65 -8.27
N ASN A 33 17.41 -16.65 -9.14
CA ASN A 33 17.14 -16.52 -10.57
C ASN A 33 15.70 -16.09 -10.87
N MET A 34 14.76 -16.53 -10.06
CA MET A 34 13.36 -16.15 -10.18
C MET A 34 13.13 -14.70 -9.70
N MET A 35 13.77 -14.30 -8.60
CA MET A 35 13.54 -12.98 -7.98
C MET A 35 14.31 -11.85 -8.66
N TYR A 36 15.53 -12.08 -9.11
CA TYR A 36 16.41 -11.05 -9.68
C TYR A 36 15.77 -10.23 -10.81
N PRO A 37 15.24 -10.85 -11.89
CA PRO A 37 14.62 -10.08 -12.97
C PRO A 37 13.37 -9.32 -12.52
N ARG A 38 12.61 -9.87 -11.57
CA ARG A 38 11.40 -9.22 -11.03
C ARG A 38 11.75 -7.97 -10.24
N LEU A 39 12.77 -8.05 -9.38
CA LEU A 39 13.23 -6.89 -8.61
C LEU A 39 13.86 -5.82 -9.49
N LYS A 40 14.58 -6.22 -10.53
CA LYS A 40 15.13 -5.28 -11.52
C LYS A 40 14.03 -4.53 -12.28
N LEU A 41 12.96 -5.22 -12.67
CA LEU A 41 11.79 -4.59 -13.27
C LEU A 41 11.06 -3.69 -12.26
N ALA A 42 10.88 -4.15 -11.03
CA ALA A 42 10.24 -3.38 -9.97
C ALA A 42 10.97 -2.05 -9.71
N ARG A 43 12.31 -2.07 -9.67
CA ARG A 43 13.11 -0.84 -9.55
C ARG A 43 12.82 0.16 -10.67
N ASN A 44 12.68 -0.33 -11.91
CA ASN A 44 12.40 0.53 -13.05
C ASN A 44 10.99 1.14 -13.01
N LEU A 45 10.03 0.43 -12.41
CA LEU A 45 8.64 0.90 -12.26
C LEU A 45 8.44 1.88 -11.10
N LEU A 46 9.36 1.90 -10.13
CA LEU A 46 9.28 2.86 -9.03
C LEU A 46 9.51 4.29 -9.53
N LYS A 47 8.76 5.23 -8.98
CA LYS A 47 9.07 6.66 -9.04
C LYS A 47 10.40 6.94 -8.35
N ASP A 48 11.02 8.08 -8.59
CA ASP A 48 12.29 8.45 -7.96
C ASP A 48 12.15 8.60 -6.44
N ASP A 49 11.00 9.09 -5.94
CA ASP A 49 10.63 9.14 -4.53
C ASP A 49 10.02 7.85 -3.97
N GLY A 50 9.92 6.80 -4.79
CA GLY A 50 9.25 5.54 -4.48
C GLY A 50 10.04 4.61 -3.56
N VAL A 51 9.31 3.75 -2.86
CA VAL A 51 9.85 2.73 -1.94
C VAL A 51 9.24 1.36 -2.23
N ILE A 52 10.04 0.31 -2.10
CA ILE A 52 9.61 -1.07 -2.15
C ILE A 52 9.72 -1.71 -0.77
N PHE A 53 8.69 -2.46 -0.36
CA PHE A 53 8.66 -3.28 0.84
C PHE A 53 8.56 -4.75 0.46
N ILE A 54 9.45 -5.59 0.95
CA ILE A 54 9.53 -7.01 0.58
C ILE A 54 9.44 -7.86 1.84
N SER A 55 8.33 -8.56 2.02
CA SER A 55 8.16 -9.51 3.11
C SER A 55 8.95 -10.80 2.82
N ILE A 56 9.72 -11.26 3.80
CA ILE A 56 10.61 -12.42 3.67
C ILE A 56 10.84 -13.09 5.03
N ASP A 57 11.11 -14.37 5.04
CA ASP A 57 11.49 -15.12 6.23
C ASP A 57 13.01 -15.27 6.39
N ASP A 58 13.43 -16.03 7.40
CA ASP A 58 14.85 -16.26 7.70
C ASP A 58 15.60 -17.04 6.60
N ASN A 59 14.90 -17.83 5.77
CA ASN A 59 15.55 -18.69 4.79
C ASN A 59 16.28 -17.87 3.73
N GLU A 60 15.67 -16.77 3.27
CA GLU A 60 16.18 -16.01 2.12
C GLU A 60 16.47 -14.53 2.43
N VAL A 61 16.27 -14.04 3.64
CA VAL A 61 16.47 -12.60 3.97
C VAL A 61 17.89 -12.12 3.68
N SER A 62 18.89 -12.94 3.90
CA SER A 62 20.30 -12.60 3.65
C SER A 62 20.61 -12.53 2.15
N ASN A 63 20.05 -13.44 1.37
CA ASN A 63 20.19 -13.47 -0.08
C ASN A 63 19.41 -12.33 -0.72
N LEU A 64 18.19 -12.06 -0.25
CA LEU A 64 17.38 -10.92 -0.68
C LEU A 64 18.13 -9.60 -0.45
N ARG A 65 18.73 -9.43 0.73
CA ARG A 65 19.47 -8.20 1.06
C ARG A 65 20.60 -7.95 0.06
N LYS A 66 21.45 -8.95 -0.21
CA LYS A 66 22.56 -8.84 -1.17
C LYS A 66 22.07 -8.53 -2.59
N MET A 67 21.00 -9.21 -3.01
CA MET A 67 20.40 -8.99 -4.33
C MET A 67 19.83 -7.56 -4.45
N CYS A 68 19.18 -7.07 -3.43
CA CYS A 68 18.66 -5.70 -3.42
C CYS A 68 19.77 -4.67 -3.35
N ASP A 69 20.86 -4.91 -2.61
CA ASP A 69 22.04 -4.06 -2.61
C ASP A 69 22.64 -3.91 -4.02
N GLU A 70 22.70 -5.01 -4.79
CA GLU A 70 23.16 -4.99 -6.19
C GLU A 70 22.19 -4.24 -7.12
N ILE A 71 20.88 -4.48 -6.97
CA ILE A 71 19.87 -3.94 -7.89
C ILE A 71 19.55 -2.48 -7.57
N PHE A 72 19.32 -2.14 -6.30
CA PHE A 72 18.87 -0.81 -5.88
C PHE A 72 20.04 0.11 -5.49
N GLY A 73 21.18 -0.45 -5.07
CA GLY A 73 22.29 0.25 -4.43
C GLY A 73 22.23 0.11 -2.91
N GLU A 74 23.37 -0.15 -2.26
CA GLU A 74 23.45 -0.32 -0.80
C GLU A 74 23.02 0.97 -0.07
N GLU A 75 23.34 2.12 -0.64
CA GLU A 75 22.98 3.46 -0.15
C GLU A 75 21.47 3.71 -0.10
N ASN A 76 20.70 2.98 -0.92
CA ASN A 76 19.24 3.10 -1.00
C ASN A 76 18.50 2.15 -0.03
N PHE A 77 19.24 1.45 0.82
CA PHE A 77 18.64 0.66 1.88
C PHE A 77 17.98 1.55 2.94
N VAL A 78 16.68 1.34 3.16
CA VAL A 78 15.91 2.11 4.15
C VAL A 78 15.91 1.41 5.50
N ALA A 79 15.42 0.18 5.57
CA ALA A 79 15.30 -0.55 6.83
C ALA A 79 15.09 -2.06 6.61
N LYS A 80 15.45 -2.83 7.64
CA LYS A 80 14.96 -4.19 7.85
C LYS A 80 14.04 -4.18 9.07
N ILE A 81 12.74 -4.31 8.82
CA ILE A 81 11.69 -4.29 9.83
C ILE A 81 11.47 -5.73 10.30
N VAL A 82 11.36 -5.93 11.59
CA VAL A 82 11.04 -7.21 12.23
C VAL A 82 9.54 -7.21 12.55
N TRP A 83 8.79 -8.10 11.90
CA TRP A 83 7.37 -8.26 12.17
C TRP A 83 7.11 -9.49 13.03
N LYS A 84 6.45 -9.31 14.16
CA LYS A 84 6.03 -10.38 15.06
C LYS A 84 4.81 -11.11 14.47
N LYS A 85 5.07 -12.25 13.79
CA LYS A 85 4.02 -13.02 13.11
C LYS A 85 3.23 -13.98 14.01
N ARG A 86 3.71 -14.25 15.23
CA ARG A 86 3.11 -15.19 16.19
C ARG A 86 3.20 -14.62 17.61
N SER A 87 2.21 -14.94 18.43
CA SER A 87 2.16 -14.49 19.84
C SER A 87 3.21 -15.20 20.70
N GLY A 88 3.50 -16.48 20.40
CA GLY A 88 4.48 -17.30 21.12
C GLY A 88 5.26 -18.24 20.20
N PRO A 89 6.38 -18.81 20.67
CA PRO A 89 7.17 -19.78 19.90
C PRO A 89 6.38 -21.08 19.70
N PRO A 90 6.67 -21.84 18.62
CA PRO A 90 6.14 -23.19 18.46
C PRO A 90 6.70 -24.14 19.54
N ASN A 91 5.88 -25.06 20.01
CA ASN A 91 6.24 -25.95 21.12
C ASN A 91 7.15 -27.14 20.73
N ASP A 92 7.33 -27.35 19.43
CA ASP A 92 8.11 -28.43 18.84
C ASP A 92 9.61 -28.09 18.68
N LYS A 93 10.01 -26.86 19.04
CA LYS A 93 11.40 -26.35 18.88
C LYS A 93 11.94 -25.79 20.20
N ILE A 94 13.26 -25.98 20.42
CA ILE A 94 13.98 -25.38 21.56
C ILE A 94 14.06 -23.83 21.39
N ILE A 95 14.33 -23.36 20.16
CA ILE A 95 14.28 -21.97 19.78
C ILE A 95 13.34 -21.85 18.58
N GLY A 96 12.17 -21.24 18.79
CA GLY A 96 11.14 -21.11 17.75
C GLY A 96 11.06 -19.70 17.19
N ALA A 97 11.06 -19.57 15.86
CA ALA A 97 10.91 -18.30 15.19
C ALA A 97 9.48 -17.73 15.37
N VAL A 98 9.38 -16.52 15.91
CA VAL A 98 8.12 -15.82 16.13
C VAL A 98 7.95 -14.61 15.20
N HIS A 99 8.91 -14.35 14.34
CA HIS A 99 8.94 -13.19 13.46
C HIS A 99 9.27 -13.54 12.01
N GLU A 100 9.00 -12.61 11.15
CA GLU A 100 9.47 -12.48 9.77
C GLU A 100 10.00 -11.08 9.56
N TYR A 101 10.50 -10.80 8.37
CA TYR A 101 11.09 -9.51 8.04
C TYR A 101 10.29 -8.82 6.93
N VAL A 102 10.37 -7.48 6.94
CA VAL A 102 10.07 -6.66 5.77
C VAL A 102 11.32 -5.84 5.47
N VAL A 103 11.89 -6.08 4.29
CA VAL A 103 13.06 -5.34 3.81
C VAL A 103 12.57 -4.19 2.96
N ALA A 104 13.06 -2.97 3.24
CA ALA A 104 12.67 -1.76 2.54
C ALA A 104 13.85 -1.13 1.82
N TYR A 105 13.66 -0.78 0.53
CA TYR A 105 14.59 -0.03 -0.30
C TYR A 105 13.88 1.13 -0.97
N ALA A 106 14.57 2.27 -1.06
CA ALA A 106 14.15 3.40 -1.88
C ALA A 106 14.60 3.20 -3.34
N LYS A 107 13.99 3.91 -4.28
CA LYS A 107 14.54 4.12 -5.62
C LYS A 107 15.79 5.00 -5.55
N SER A 108 15.71 6.09 -4.78
CA SER A 108 16.76 7.04 -4.45
C SER A 108 16.62 7.42 -2.97
N ALA A 109 17.68 7.26 -2.20
CA ALA A 109 17.68 7.60 -0.77
C ALA A 109 17.54 9.10 -0.53
N ASP A 110 18.02 9.92 -1.46
CA ASP A 110 17.97 11.38 -1.37
C ASP A 110 16.56 11.93 -1.65
N ASP A 111 15.77 11.23 -2.46
CA ASP A 111 14.45 11.68 -2.92
C ASP A 111 13.29 11.00 -2.17
N VAL A 112 13.54 9.89 -1.47
CA VAL A 112 12.47 9.08 -0.87
C VAL A 112 11.58 9.86 0.10
N GLY A 113 10.29 9.86 -0.20
CA GLY A 113 9.26 10.54 0.59
C GLY A 113 8.62 9.65 1.66
N LEU A 114 9.38 9.19 2.68
CA LEU A 114 8.79 8.42 3.77
C LEU A 114 8.01 9.32 4.73
N ASN A 115 6.80 8.90 5.05
CA ASN A 115 5.90 9.61 5.94
C ASN A 115 6.13 9.24 7.41
N LEU A 116 5.75 10.16 8.29
CA LEU A 116 5.55 9.82 9.70
C LEU A 116 4.22 9.07 9.85
N LEU A 117 4.18 8.12 10.78
CA LEU A 117 2.92 7.49 11.15
C LEU A 117 2.00 8.50 11.87
N PRO A 118 0.69 8.39 11.68
CA PRO A 118 -0.27 9.19 12.43
C PRO A 118 -0.05 9.05 13.95
N ARG A 119 -0.29 10.10 14.70
CA ARG A 119 -0.28 10.03 16.16
C ARG A 119 -1.45 9.19 16.64
N SER A 120 -1.21 8.38 17.67
CA SER A 120 -2.31 7.61 18.25
C SER A 120 -3.18 8.48 19.17
N LYS A 121 -4.49 8.17 19.23
CA LYS A 121 -5.43 8.87 20.11
C LYS A 121 -5.03 8.74 21.58
N GLU A 122 -4.39 7.63 21.95
CA GLU A 122 -3.90 7.38 23.32
C GLU A 122 -2.76 8.32 23.68
N LEU A 123 -1.87 8.63 22.76
CA LEU A 123 -0.81 9.63 22.97
C LEU A 123 -1.39 11.03 23.09
N ASP A 124 -2.37 11.37 22.27
CA ASP A 124 -2.98 12.69 22.30
C ASP A 124 -3.88 12.89 23.54
N SER A 125 -4.51 11.84 24.06
CA SER A 125 -5.28 11.88 25.31
C SER A 125 -4.44 12.16 26.56
N THR A 126 -3.09 12.05 26.46
CA THR A 126 -2.18 12.44 27.55
C THR A 126 -1.97 13.96 27.65
N TYR A 127 -2.50 14.73 26.69
CA TYR A 127 -2.47 16.18 26.68
C TYR A 127 -3.77 16.72 27.27
N SER A 128 -3.67 17.73 28.13
CA SER A 128 -4.80 18.41 28.77
C SER A 128 -4.56 19.91 28.82
N ASN A 129 -5.54 20.68 29.23
CA ASN A 129 -5.40 22.15 29.40
C ASN A 129 -5.96 22.57 30.76
N PRO A 130 -5.29 22.20 31.87
CA PRO A 130 -5.82 22.43 33.23
C PRO A 130 -5.84 23.90 33.64
N ASP A 131 -5.11 24.77 32.96
CA ASP A 131 -5.02 26.20 33.25
C ASP A 131 -5.63 27.10 32.14
N ASN A 132 -6.42 26.52 31.25
CA ASN A 132 -7.06 27.21 30.12
C ASN A 132 -6.10 28.08 29.31
N ASP A 133 -4.90 27.56 29.04
CA ASP A 133 -3.92 28.25 28.19
C ASP A 133 -4.48 28.36 26.75
N ASN A 134 -4.43 29.59 26.19
CA ASN A 134 -5.00 29.88 24.89
C ASN A 134 -4.28 29.17 23.71
N ARG A 135 -3.10 28.62 23.94
CA ARG A 135 -2.36 27.79 22.96
C ARG A 135 -2.90 26.36 22.83
N GLY A 136 -3.85 25.98 23.69
CA GLY A 136 -4.55 24.70 23.64
C GLY A 136 -3.98 23.64 24.58
N LEU A 137 -4.17 22.36 24.20
CA LEU A 137 -3.77 21.22 25.02
C LEU A 137 -2.24 21.13 25.14
N TRP A 138 -1.75 20.79 26.34
CA TRP A 138 -0.33 20.62 26.61
C TRP A 138 -0.08 19.48 27.60
N LYS A 139 1.18 19.03 27.68
CA LYS A 139 1.67 18.00 28.61
C LYS A 139 2.86 18.52 29.37
N ALA A 140 2.91 18.22 30.67
CA ALA A 140 4.01 18.58 31.54
C ALA A 140 5.29 17.79 31.17
N GLY A 141 6.35 18.50 30.85
CA GLY A 141 7.67 17.96 30.60
C GLY A 141 8.67 18.34 31.68
N ASP A 142 9.69 17.51 31.92
CA ASP A 142 10.73 17.80 32.89
C ASP A 142 11.62 18.96 32.41
N LEU A 143 11.91 19.88 33.33
CA LEU A 143 12.86 20.98 33.14
C LEU A 143 14.27 20.63 33.63
N SER A 144 14.47 19.50 34.31
CA SER A 144 15.74 19.05 34.80
C SER A 144 16.26 17.82 34.05
N ALA A 145 17.57 17.75 33.82
CA ALA A 145 18.27 16.63 33.19
C ALA A 145 19.42 16.15 34.07
N GLY A 146 19.75 14.86 33.99
CA GLY A 146 20.92 14.30 34.68
C GLY A 146 22.24 14.80 34.10
N ASN A 147 23.27 14.80 34.89
CA ASN A 147 24.64 15.25 34.49
C ASN A 147 25.40 14.24 33.58
N LYS A 148 24.80 13.12 33.21
CA LYS A 148 25.43 12.14 32.32
C LYS A 148 25.49 12.69 30.89
N GLY A 149 26.68 12.97 30.38
CA GLY A 149 26.89 13.37 28.98
C GLY A 149 27.66 14.65 28.74
N GLY A 150 28.60 15.06 29.63
CA GLY A 150 29.67 16.03 29.33
C GLY A 150 29.25 17.50 29.07
N ARG A 151 27.97 17.85 29.11
CA ARG A 151 27.46 19.22 28.94
C ARG A 151 26.89 19.83 30.23
N ALA A 152 27.41 19.44 31.37
CA ALA A 152 27.05 20.09 32.63
C ALA A 152 27.83 21.40 32.75
N THR A 153 27.30 22.46 32.17
CA THR A 153 27.78 23.81 32.42
C THR A 153 27.21 24.30 33.74
N ALA A 154 28.05 24.83 34.62
CA ALA A 154 27.62 25.45 35.89
C ALA A 154 26.53 26.51 35.70
N SER A 155 26.41 27.07 34.50
CA SER A 155 25.37 28.03 34.08
C SER A 155 23.95 27.48 34.06
N CYS A 156 23.75 26.15 34.19
CA CYS A 156 22.43 25.52 34.24
C CYS A 156 22.03 25.09 35.66
N VAL A 157 22.79 25.51 36.69
CA VAL A 157 22.42 25.30 38.12
C VAL A 157 22.17 26.68 38.73
N TYR A 158 20.92 27.04 38.87
CA TYR A 158 20.45 28.34 39.38
C TYR A 158 19.04 28.24 39.96
N GLU A 159 18.65 29.23 40.75
CA GLU A 159 17.29 29.32 41.31
C GLU A 159 16.30 29.79 40.25
N ILE A 160 15.20 29.03 40.09
CA ILE A 160 13.99 29.48 39.39
C ILE A 160 13.03 30.05 40.47
N ILE A 161 12.60 31.30 40.29
CA ILE A 161 11.65 31.95 41.20
C ILE A 161 10.26 31.78 40.60
N ASN A 162 9.34 31.17 41.38
CA ASN A 162 7.92 31.10 40.98
C ASN A 162 7.32 32.52 40.95
N PRO A 163 6.80 32.99 39.81
CA PRO A 163 6.32 34.36 39.69
C PRO A 163 5.05 34.67 40.51
N VAL A 164 4.34 33.62 40.98
CA VAL A 164 3.10 33.78 41.77
C VAL A 164 3.37 33.74 43.25
N THR A 165 4.15 32.75 43.72
CA THR A 165 4.38 32.52 45.16
C THR A 165 5.71 33.11 45.66
N GLY A 166 6.65 33.45 44.79
CA GLY A 166 8.00 33.87 45.13
C GLY A 166 8.92 32.71 45.62
N GLU A 167 8.41 31.46 45.60
CA GLU A 167 9.19 30.29 46.01
C GLU A 167 10.37 30.05 45.06
N LYS A 168 11.52 29.68 45.64
CA LYS A 168 12.74 29.39 44.90
C LYS A 168 12.93 27.90 44.72
N HIS A 169 13.16 27.49 43.47
CA HIS A 169 13.37 26.10 43.11
C HIS A 169 14.78 25.92 42.51
N LEU A 170 15.58 25.04 43.12
CA LEU A 170 16.83 24.53 42.57
C LEU A 170 16.58 23.23 41.78
N PRO A 171 17.48 22.87 40.84
CA PRO A 171 17.40 21.55 40.23
C PRO A 171 17.61 20.48 41.32
N PRO A 172 17.02 19.28 41.18
CA PRO A 172 17.25 18.17 42.11
C PRO A 172 18.74 17.82 42.21
N ASP A 173 19.16 17.26 43.33
CA ASP A 173 20.56 16.88 43.56
C ASP A 173 21.09 15.99 42.42
N GLY A 174 22.29 16.32 41.94
CA GLY A 174 22.95 15.65 40.83
C GLY A 174 22.31 15.94 39.46
N ARG A 175 21.35 16.88 39.36
CA ARG A 175 20.71 17.32 38.12
C ARG A 175 20.99 18.81 37.85
N ARG A 176 20.67 19.23 36.65
CA ARG A 176 20.73 20.62 36.18
C ARG A 176 19.47 20.98 35.43
N TRP A 177 19.20 22.27 35.27
CA TRP A 177 18.11 22.68 34.33
C TRP A 177 18.52 22.39 32.89
N VAL A 178 17.53 22.09 32.08
CA VAL A 178 17.72 21.83 30.63
C VAL A 178 18.12 23.08 29.90
N TYR A 179 17.68 24.24 30.34
CA TYR A 179 17.92 25.55 29.73
C TYR A 179 18.82 26.40 30.61
N ASN A 180 19.57 27.34 29.97
CA ASN A 180 20.30 28.39 30.66
C ASN A 180 19.32 29.42 31.26
N ARG A 181 19.83 30.33 32.08
CA ARG A 181 19.02 31.32 32.79
C ARG A 181 18.18 32.19 31.85
N ASP A 182 18.83 32.77 30.79
CA ASP A 182 18.11 33.64 29.85
C ASP A 182 16.94 32.98 29.16
N LYS A 183 17.13 31.73 28.72
CA LYS A 183 16.03 30.95 28.10
C LYS A 183 14.97 30.58 29.10
N MET A 184 15.32 30.32 30.34
CA MET A 184 14.33 30.03 31.41
C MET A 184 13.51 31.28 31.75
N GLU A 185 14.11 32.45 31.83
CA GLU A 185 13.44 33.74 32.06
C GLU A 185 12.45 34.03 30.89
N GLN A 186 12.85 33.76 29.66
CA GLN A 186 11.98 33.82 28.52
C GLN A 186 10.77 32.87 28.67
N LEU A 187 11.00 31.59 29.04
CA LEU A 187 9.94 30.59 29.23
C LEU A 187 8.97 31.00 30.36
N LEU A 188 9.48 31.63 31.43
CA LEU A 188 8.65 32.15 32.51
C LEU A 188 7.78 33.32 32.02
N SER A 189 8.38 34.28 31.30
CA SER A 189 7.63 35.42 30.72
C SER A 189 6.56 34.98 29.73
N GLU A 190 6.83 33.94 28.95
CA GLU A 190 5.88 33.32 28.03
C GLU A 190 4.83 32.41 28.71
N LYS A 191 4.85 32.29 30.05
CA LYS A 191 3.99 31.40 30.86
C LYS A 191 4.08 29.93 30.42
N ARG A 192 5.27 29.50 30.00
CA ARG A 192 5.56 28.11 29.57
C ARG A 192 6.07 27.21 30.70
N VAL A 193 6.31 27.77 31.87
CA VAL A 193 6.65 27.03 33.08
C VAL A 193 5.41 26.93 33.96
N TRP A 194 5.07 25.71 34.35
CA TRP A 194 3.93 25.40 35.17
C TRP A 194 4.34 24.85 36.52
N PHE A 195 3.77 25.38 37.59
CA PHE A 195 4.09 25.05 38.98
C PHE A 195 2.96 24.25 39.69
N GLY A 196 2.11 23.54 38.95
CA GLY A 196 0.94 22.85 39.50
C GLY A 196 -0.30 23.74 39.47
N SER A 197 -1.49 23.11 39.68
CA SER A 197 -2.74 23.84 39.68
C SER A 197 -2.90 24.82 40.88
N ASP A 198 -2.17 24.56 41.95
CA ASP A 198 -2.11 25.36 43.17
C ASP A 198 -0.89 26.29 43.23
N ASN A 199 -0.06 26.32 42.16
CA ASN A 199 1.22 27.03 42.07
C ASN A 199 2.28 26.64 43.15
N ASN A 200 2.13 25.51 43.84
CA ASN A 200 3.07 25.03 44.86
C ASN A 200 3.95 23.85 44.37
N GLY A 201 3.80 23.46 43.12
CA GLY A 201 4.52 22.33 42.53
C GLY A 201 5.88 22.69 41.99
N LYS A 202 6.72 21.67 41.71
CA LYS A 202 8.01 21.83 41.03
C LYS A 202 7.81 22.34 39.62
N PRO A 203 8.74 23.21 39.10
CA PRO A 203 8.61 23.75 37.76
C PRO A 203 8.66 22.68 36.69
N LYS A 204 7.71 22.69 35.78
CA LYS A 204 7.61 21.80 34.61
C LYS A 204 7.40 22.62 33.35
N TYR A 205 7.88 22.12 32.21
CA TYR A 205 7.71 22.77 30.91
C TYR A 205 6.39 22.35 30.28
N LYS A 206 5.59 23.29 29.78
CA LYS A 206 4.39 23.03 29.00
C LYS A 206 4.79 22.69 27.55
N ARG A 207 4.59 21.45 27.13
CA ARG A 207 4.71 20.99 25.74
C ARG A 207 3.35 21.01 25.07
N PHE A 208 3.10 21.96 24.20
CA PHE A 208 1.81 22.09 23.52
C PHE A 208 1.65 21.06 22.41
N LEU A 209 0.46 20.49 22.29
CA LEU A 209 0.13 19.51 21.24
C LEU A 209 0.27 20.12 19.85
N SER A 210 -0.03 21.41 19.70
CA SER A 210 0.13 22.15 18.44
C SER A 210 1.60 22.35 18.01
N GLU A 211 2.55 22.28 18.96
CA GLU A 211 3.97 22.51 18.70
C GLU A 211 4.81 21.23 18.56
N VAL A 212 4.22 20.07 18.91
CA VAL A 212 4.93 18.80 18.72
C VAL A 212 4.86 18.37 17.26
N ARG A 213 5.86 17.61 16.85
CA ARG A 213 5.92 17.04 15.51
C ARG A 213 4.63 16.27 15.20
N GLN A 214 3.96 16.64 14.12
CA GLN A 214 2.73 16.00 13.68
C GLN A 214 3.05 14.66 13.02
N GLY A 215 3.07 13.61 13.82
CA GLY A 215 3.39 12.24 13.44
C GLY A 215 4.48 11.60 14.29
N MET A 216 4.61 10.29 14.17
CA MET A 216 5.54 9.46 14.93
C MET A 216 6.53 8.78 14.00
N THR A 217 7.79 8.69 14.43
CA THR A 217 8.78 7.84 13.77
C THR A 217 8.40 6.38 13.96
N ALA A 218 8.39 5.60 12.88
CA ALA A 218 8.16 4.17 12.95
C ALA A 218 9.34 3.45 13.63
N SER A 219 9.03 2.50 14.49
CA SER A 219 10.03 1.53 14.98
C SER A 219 10.37 0.53 13.88
N THR A 220 11.56 -0.08 13.94
CA THR A 220 11.87 -1.26 13.11
C THR A 220 11.32 -2.56 13.70
N LEU A 221 10.68 -2.53 14.86
CA LEU A 221 9.96 -3.65 15.46
C LEU A 221 8.46 -3.40 15.30
N PHE A 222 7.78 -4.27 14.55
CA PHE A 222 6.33 -4.26 14.33
C PHE A 222 5.71 -5.43 15.11
N ASP A 223 5.31 -5.18 16.33
CA ASP A 223 4.64 -6.13 17.24
C ASP A 223 3.17 -5.76 17.50
N ASP A 224 2.73 -4.62 16.93
CA ASP A 224 1.42 -4.00 17.08
C ASP A 224 0.50 -4.13 15.85
N VAL A 225 0.94 -4.85 14.80
CA VAL A 225 0.25 -4.92 13.50
C VAL A 225 -0.49 -6.25 13.25
N GLY A 226 -0.72 -7.01 14.31
CA GLY A 226 -1.38 -8.31 14.22
C GLY A 226 -0.44 -9.45 13.81
N THR A 227 -0.92 -10.66 14.01
CA THR A 227 -0.23 -11.92 13.74
C THR A 227 -0.86 -12.66 12.55
N ASN A 228 -0.28 -13.81 12.16
CA ASN A 228 -0.88 -14.69 11.16
C ASN A 228 -2.30 -15.15 11.56
N THR A 229 -2.53 -15.40 12.86
CA THR A 229 -3.87 -15.77 13.36
C THR A 229 -4.88 -14.66 13.16
N ASN A 230 -4.49 -13.40 13.40
CA ASN A 230 -5.34 -12.25 13.12
C ASN A 230 -5.64 -12.14 11.62
N ALA A 231 -4.61 -12.32 10.77
CA ALA A 231 -4.77 -12.28 9.33
C ALA A 231 -5.73 -13.35 8.78
N SER A 232 -5.64 -14.58 9.31
CA SER A 232 -6.60 -15.65 8.95
C SER A 232 -8.02 -15.32 9.43
N ALA A 233 -8.18 -14.78 10.62
CA ALA A 233 -9.49 -14.35 11.12
C ALA A 233 -10.09 -13.21 10.27
N GLU A 234 -9.28 -12.20 9.90
CA GLU A 234 -9.67 -11.13 8.99
C GLU A 234 -10.09 -11.68 7.62
N PHE A 235 -9.32 -12.59 7.06
CA PHE A 235 -9.62 -13.23 5.78
C PHE A 235 -10.95 -14.01 5.87
N ASN A 236 -11.10 -14.86 6.88
CA ASN A 236 -12.29 -15.67 7.08
C ASN A 236 -13.55 -14.82 7.32
N SER A 237 -13.42 -13.65 7.96
CA SER A 237 -14.55 -12.74 8.17
C SER A 237 -15.11 -12.16 6.86
N VAL A 238 -14.24 -11.96 5.87
CA VAL A 238 -14.61 -11.46 4.54
C VAL A 238 -15.20 -12.59 3.67
N PHE A 239 -14.60 -13.80 3.76
CA PHE A 239 -15.05 -14.94 2.94
C PHE A 239 -16.26 -15.64 3.52
N GLY A 240 -16.47 -15.61 4.84
CA GLY A 240 -17.47 -16.44 5.52
C GLY A 240 -17.14 -17.93 5.53
N GLU A 241 -16.02 -18.31 4.97
CA GLU A 241 -15.49 -19.66 4.78
C GLU A 241 -14.15 -19.77 5.47
N LYS A 242 -13.86 -20.90 6.11
CA LYS A 242 -12.61 -21.09 6.82
C LYS A 242 -11.53 -21.64 5.90
N ASP A 243 -10.34 -21.12 6.06
CA ASP A 243 -9.09 -21.70 5.51
C ASP A 243 -9.01 -21.80 3.98
N ALA A 244 -9.76 -20.94 3.27
CA ALA A 244 -9.68 -20.84 1.81
C ALA A 244 -8.31 -20.29 1.32
N PHE A 245 -7.50 -19.71 2.23
CA PHE A 245 -6.13 -19.30 1.94
C PHE A 245 -5.25 -19.42 3.20
N GLU A 246 -4.11 -20.12 3.08
CA GLU A 246 -3.33 -20.56 4.24
C GLU A 246 -2.60 -19.42 4.97
N THR A 247 -2.02 -18.45 4.26
CA THR A 247 -1.11 -17.47 4.85
C THR A 247 -1.38 -16.04 4.37
N PRO A 248 -2.56 -15.47 4.64
CA PRO A 248 -2.80 -14.06 4.35
C PRO A 248 -1.91 -13.18 5.25
N LYS A 249 -1.55 -11.98 4.78
CA LYS A 249 -0.88 -10.99 5.64
C LYS A 249 -1.92 -10.13 6.36
N PRO A 250 -1.65 -9.68 7.61
CA PRO A 250 -2.56 -8.82 8.35
C PRO A 250 -2.77 -7.47 7.65
N LEU A 251 -4.00 -6.99 7.63
CA LEU A 251 -4.32 -5.70 7.02
C LEU A 251 -3.58 -4.55 7.73
N ALA A 252 -3.46 -4.62 9.07
CA ALA A 252 -2.75 -3.61 9.84
C ALA A 252 -1.27 -3.49 9.49
N LEU A 253 -0.60 -4.63 9.18
CA LEU A 253 0.78 -4.61 8.69
C LEU A 253 0.88 -3.83 7.38
N ILE A 254 0.04 -4.19 6.41
CA ILE A 254 0.06 -3.59 5.07
C ILE A 254 -0.33 -2.10 5.16
N LYS A 255 -1.35 -1.75 5.93
CA LYS A 255 -1.75 -0.35 6.15
C LYS A 255 -0.61 0.48 6.75
N LYS A 256 0.12 -0.08 7.71
CA LYS A 256 1.27 0.62 8.32
C LYS A 256 2.38 0.86 7.30
N LEU A 257 2.66 -0.10 6.41
CA LEU A 257 3.62 0.07 5.30
C LEU A 257 3.13 1.11 4.28
N LEU A 258 1.84 1.10 3.92
CA LEU A 258 1.23 2.08 3.03
C LEU A 258 1.29 3.50 3.60
N LEU A 259 1.00 3.66 4.89
CA LEU A 259 1.11 4.95 5.57
C LEU A 259 2.54 5.49 5.56
N LEU A 260 3.54 4.62 5.66
CA LEU A 260 4.95 5.00 5.61
C LEU A 260 5.41 5.37 4.21
N GLY A 261 5.00 4.60 3.20
CA GLY A 261 5.62 4.64 1.88
C GLY A 261 4.72 5.15 0.75
N SER A 262 3.53 5.70 1.04
CA SER A 262 2.66 6.23 -0.01
C SER A 262 1.93 7.51 0.40
N SER A 263 1.69 8.36 -0.57
CA SER A 263 0.73 9.47 -0.46
C SER A 263 -0.71 8.98 -0.63
N LYS A 264 -1.69 9.88 -0.46
CA LYS A 264 -3.11 9.55 -0.61
C LYS A 264 -3.58 9.28 -2.04
N ALA A 265 -2.76 9.56 -3.04
CA ALA A 265 -3.12 9.45 -4.46
C ALA A 265 -2.16 8.56 -5.27
N ASP A 266 -1.26 7.83 -4.61
CA ASP A 266 -0.27 7.00 -5.29
C ASP A 266 -0.86 5.72 -5.88
N LEU A 267 -0.13 5.16 -6.85
CA LEU A 267 -0.36 3.85 -7.43
C LEU A 267 0.51 2.82 -6.71
N ILE A 268 -0.11 1.80 -6.17
CA ILE A 268 0.54 0.71 -5.44
C ILE A 268 0.56 -0.55 -6.32
N LEU A 269 1.74 -1.11 -6.52
CA LEU A 269 1.92 -2.37 -7.25
C LEU A 269 2.29 -3.49 -6.27
N ASP A 270 1.49 -4.56 -6.27
CA ASP A 270 1.80 -5.83 -5.60
C ASP A 270 1.87 -6.94 -6.64
N PHE A 271 3.10 -7.35 -6.97
CA PHE A 271 3.34 -8.35 -8.01
C PHE A 271 3.51 -9.78 -7.48
N PHE A 272 3.21 -10.00 -6.20
CA PHE A 272 3.01 -11.29 -5.55
C PHE A 272 1.75 -11.26 -4.69
N SER A 273 0.62 -10.82 -5.27
CA SER A 273 -0.55 -10.38 -4.51
C SER A 273 -1.22 -11.48 -3.67
N GLY A 274 -0.97 -12.76 -3.97
CA GLY A 274 -1.51 -13.87 -3.21
C GLY A 274 -3.03 -13.79 -3.09
N SER A 275 -3.53 -13.61 -1.86
CA SER A 275 -4.95 -13.37 -1.59
C SER A 275 -5.39 -11.92 -1.73
N SER A 276 -4.57 -11.02 -2.26
CA SER A 276 -4.84 -9.57 -2.40
C SER A 276 -5.15 -8.83 -1.10
N SER A 277 -4.41 -9.17 -0.03
CA SER A 277 -4.47 -8.40 1.23
C SER A 277 -4.14 -6.92 1.01
N SER A 278 -3.22 -6.63 0.08
CA SER A 278 -2.81 -5.26 -0.26
C SER A 278 -3.96 -4.44 -0.86
N ALA A 279 -4.73 -5.00 -1.80
CA ALA A 279 -5.90 -4.33 -2.36
C ALA A 279 -6.96 -4.03 -1.29
N HIS A 280 -7.25 -5.01 -0.42
CA HIS A 280 -8.18 -4.82 0.70
C HIS A 280 -7.69 -3.70 1.65
N ALA A 281 -6.43 -3.71 2.04
CA ALA A 281 -5.84 -2.68 2.90
C ALA A 281 -5.88 -1.29 2.27
N ILE A 282 -5.65 -1.17 0.94
CA ILE A 282 -5.72 0.09 0.20
C ILE A 282 -7.14 0.64 0.20
N MET A 283 -8.15 -0.18 -0.14
CA MET A 283 -9.55 0.25 -0.12
C MET A 283 -10.00 0.69 1.27
N GLN A 284 -9.60 -0.06 2.32
CA GLN A 284 -9.90 0.29 3.69
C GLN A 284 -9.22 1.60 4.11
N LEU A 285 -7.94 1.79 3.77
CA LEU A 285 -7.21 3.01 4.08
C LEU A 285 -7.79 4.23 3.35
N ASN A 286 -8.19 4.08 2.08
CA ASN A 286 -8.88 5.13 1.33
C ASN A 286 -10.20 5.53 2.00
N SER A 287 -10.96 4.57 2.54
CA SER A 287 -12.18 4.85 3.30
C SER A 287 -11.89 5.61 4.61
N GLU A 288 -10.76 5.30 5.29
CA GLU A 288 -10.42 5.89 6.59
C GLU A 288 -9.83 7.31 6.47
N ASP A 289 -8.98 7.56 5.46
CA ASP A 289 -8.23 8.80 5.32
C ASP A 289 -8.66 9.67 4.13
N PHE A 290 -9.74 9.27 3.44
CA PHE A 290 -10.25 9.92 2.23
C PHE A 290 -9.20 9.98 1.10
N GLY A 291 -8.41 8.92 0.98
CA GLY A 291 -7.42 8.76 -0.07
C GLY A 291 -8.05 8.26 -1.38
N THR A 292 -7.30 8.45 -2.46
CA THR A 292 -7.63 7.97 -3.82
C THR A 292 -6.52 7.06 -4.37
N ARG A 293 -5.83 6.32 -3.46
CA ARG A 293 -4.79 5.36 -3.87
C ARG A 293 -5.39 4.34 -4.81
N ARG A 294 -4.66 4.04 -5.86
CA ARG A 294 -4.99 3.00 -6.83
C ARG A 294 -4.07 1.80 -6.64
N PHE A 295 -4.46 0.65 -7.18
CA PHE A 295 -3.65 -0.56 -7.06
C PHE A 295 -3.56 -1.34 -8.37
N ILE A 296 -2.43 -2.03 -8.54
CA ILE A 296 -2.22 -3.06 -9.55
C ILE A 296 -1.81 -4.33 -8.80
N MET A 297 -2.62 -5.38 -8.91
CA MET A 297 -2.37 -6.68 -8.30
C MET A 297 -1.99 -7.69 -9.37
N VAL A 298 -0.82 -8.29 -9.27
CA VAL A 298 -0.38 -9.32 -10.22
C VAL A 298 -0.28 -10.65 -9.48
N GLN A 299 -0.99 -11.66 -9.98
CA GLN A 299 -1.01 -13.02 -9.45
C GLN A 299 -0.98 -14.04 -10.58
N LEU A 300 -0.08 -14.99 -10.50
CA LEU A 300 -0.10 -16.15 -11.39
C LEU A 300 -1.35 -16.99 -11.12
N PRO A 301 -1.97 -17.57 -12.17
CA PRO A 301 -3.13 -18.44 -12.03
C PRO A 301 -2.71 -19.84 -11.52
N GLU A 302 -2.00 -19.86 -10.39
CA GLU A 302 -1.55 -21.08 -9.72
C GLU A 302 -2.75 -21.88 -9.26
N SER A 303 -2.78 -23.18 -9.60
CA SER A 303 -3.90 -24.07 -9.26
C SER A 303 -3.96 -24.32 -7.76
N CYS A 304 -5.16 -24.24 -7.20
CA CYS A 304 -5.41 -24.73 -5.85
C CYS A 304 -5.33 -26.27 -5.81
N ASP A 305 -4.86 -26.79 -4.69
CA ASP A 305 -4.86 -28.25 -4.46
C ASP A 305 -6.32 -28.73 -4.43
N GLU A 306 -6.62 -29.82 -5.13
CA GLU A 306 -7.98 -30.39 -5.20
C GLU A 306 -8.53 -30.82 -3.82
N GLN A 307 -7.64 -31.08 -2.86
CA GLN A 307 -8.02 -31.42 -1.48
C GLN A 307 -8.15 -30.18 -0.59
N SER A 308 -7.72 -28.99 -1.05
CA SER A 308 -7.81 -27.75 -0.28
C SER A 308 -9.25 -27.29 -0.06
N GLU A 309 -9.47 -26.56 1.03
CA GLU A 309 -10.78 -25.92 1.27
C GLU A 309 -11.14 -24.93 0.14
N ALA A 310 -10.15 -24.19 -0.38
CA ALA A 310 -10.35 -23.31 -1.52
C ALA A 310 -10.99 -24.02 -2.73
N TYR A 311 -10.47 -25.19 -3.08
CA TYR A 311 -11.02 -25.96 -4.21
C TYR A 311 -12.43 -26.49 -3.95
N LYS A 312 -12.73 -26.93 -2.71
CA LYS A 312 -14.06 -27.35 -2.28
C LYS A 312 -15.08 -26.21 -2.37
N PHE A 313 -14.66 -24.98 -2.12
CA PHE A 313 -15.49 -23.78 -2.30
C PHE A 313 -15.59 -23.29 -3.74
N GLY A 314 -14.97 -24.00 -4.70
CA GLY A 314 -15.07 -23.72 -6.13
C GLY A 314 -13.98 -22.83 -6.69
N TYR A 315 -12.98 -22.42 -5.88
CA TYR A 315 -11.82 -21.65 -6.34
C TYR A 315 -10.76 -22.58 -6.92
N LYS A 316 -10.56 -22.52 -8.22
CA LYS A 316 -9.60 -23.39 -8.91
C LYS A 316 -8.17 -22.81 -8.88
N THR A 317 -8.04 -21.50 -8.73
CA THR A 317 -6.75 -20.81 -8.75
C THR A 317 -6.65 -19.78 -7.63
N ILE A 318 -5.41 -19.46 -7.21
CA ILE A 318 -5.14 -18.38 -6.25
C ILE A 318 -5.66 -17.03 -6.77
N ALA A 319 -5.56 -16.79 -8.09
CA ALA A 319 -6.07 -15.58 -8.71
C ALA A 319 -7.61 -15.42 -8.57
N GLU A 320 -8.37 -16.53 -8.50
CA GLU A 320 -9.82 -16.47 -8.24
C GLU A 320 -10.12 -16.08 -6.80
N ILE A 321 -9.37 -16.62 -5.83
CA ILE A 321 -9.46 -16.21 -4.42
C ILE A 321 -9.15 -14.73 -4.29
N SER A 322 -8.10 -14.28 -4.94
CA SER A 322 -7.65 -12.88 -4.96
C SER A 322 -8.77 -11.94 -5.45
N LYS A 323 -9.35 -12.22 -6.61
CA LYS A 323 -10.46 -11.45 -7.18
C LYS A 323 -11.69 -11.41 -6.26
N GLU A 324 -12.03 -12.55 -5.69
CA GLU A 324 -13.18 -12.65 -4.81
C GLU A 324 -12.98 -11.87 -3.50
N ARG A 325 -11.78 -11.91 -2.94
CA ARG A 325 -11.45 -11.07 -1.77
C ARG A 325 -11.67 -9.59 -2.06
N ILE A 326 -11.19 -9.09 -3.19
CA ILE A 326 -11.37 -7.68 -3.56
C ILE A 326 -12.86 -7.34 -3.67
N ARG A 327 -13.67 -8.19 -4.31
CA ARG A 327 -15.12 -7.96 -4.45
C ARG A 327 -15.83 -7.92 -3.10
N ARG A 328 -15.58 -8.90 -2.24
CA ARG A 328 -16.22 -8.99 -0.90
C ARG A 328 -15.78 -7.87 0.01
N ALA A 329 -14.48 -7.56 0.07
CA ALA A 329 -13.98 -6.45 0.83
C ALA A 329 -14.57 -5.11 0.38
N GLY A 330 -14.65 -4.87 -0.93
CA GLY A 330 -15.29 -3.67 -1.47
C GLY A 330 -16.79 -3.58 -1.14
N ALA A 331 -17.52 -4.70 -1.19
CA ALA A 331 -18.92 -4.75 -0.81
C ALA A 331 -19.13 -4.48 0.69
N GLN A 332 -18.29 -5.07 1.53
CA GLN A 332 -18.32 -4.86 2.98
C GLN A 332 -18.08 -3.39 3.33
N LEU A 333 -17.05 -2.76 2.77
CA LEU A 333 -16.73 -1.35 3.01
C LEU A 333 -17.85 -0.41 2.58
N ARG A 334 -18.51 -0.67 1.45
CA ARG A 334 -19.68 0.11 1.03
C ARG A 334 -20.83 0.00 2.04
N MET A 335 -21.11 -1.22 2.54
CA MET A 335 -22.16 -1.43 3.55
C MET A 335 -21.83 -0.75 4.89
N GLU A 336 -20.57 -0.80 5.32
CA GLU A 336 -20.10 -0.14 6.55
C GLU A 336 -20.23 1.39 6.45
N ASN A 337 -19.80 1.96 5.33
CA ASN A 337 -19.91 3.39 5.09
C ASN A 337 -21.38 3.86 5.03
N GLU A 338 -22.26 3.09 4.41
CA GLU A 338 -23.68 3.41 4.38
C GLU A 338 -24.34 3.36 5.76
N LYS A 339 -23.98 2.37 6.60
CA LYS A 339 -24.44 2.30 7.99
C LYS A 339 -23.97 3.51 8.81
N LEU A 340 -22.71 3.93 8.63
CA LEU A 340 -22.16 5.12 9.29
C LEU A 340 -22.88 6.39 8.85
N ARG A 341 -23.24 6.49 7.55
CA ARG A 341 -24.01 7.61 7.02
C ARG A 341 -25.38 7.70 7.68
N ILE A 342 -26.12 6.60 7.69
CA ILE A 342 -27.48 6.53 8.27
C ILE A 342 -27.42 6.92 9.77
N LYS A 343 -26.47 6.34 10.53
CA LYS A 343 -26.29 6.66 11.93
C LYS A 343 -26.00 8.15 12.19
N ASN A 344 -25.13 8.75 11.38
CA ASN A 344 -24.79 10.18 11.50
C ASN A 344 -26.00 11.09 11.16
N GLU A 345 -26.84 10.70 10.19
CA GLU A 345 -28.08 11.41 9.83
C GLU A 345 -29.11 11.33 10.96
N GLU A 346 -29.22 10.19 11.63
CA GLU A 346 -30.12 10.00 12.78
C GLU A 346 -29.67 10.80 14.01
N GLU A 347 -28.35 10.82 14.31
CA GLU A 347 -27.81 11.53 15.48
C GLU A 347 -27.74 13.06 15.30
N ASN A 348 -27.68 13.58 14.07
CA ASN A 348 -27.55 15.01 13.77
C ASN A 348 -28.41 15.47 12.58
N PRO A 349 -29.73 15.50 12.69
CA PRO A 349 -30.64 15.86 11.59
C PRO A 349 -30.44 17.30 11.04
N LEU A 350 -29.93 18.23 11.87
CA LEU A 350 -29.71 19.63 11.50
C LEU A 350 -28.40 19.87 10.72
N PHE A 351 -27.47 18.93 10.74
CA PHE A 351 -26.19 19.02 10.01
C PHE A 351 -26.19 18.29 8.68
N SER A 352 -27.29 17.66 8.27
CA SER A 352 -27.40 16.90 7.01
C SER A 352 -27.19 17.79 5.76
N SER A 353 -27.46 19.08 5.85
CA SER A 353 -27.28 20.03 4.72
C SER A 353 -25.88 20.66 4.63
N GLN A 354 -25.07 20.65 5.71
CA GLN A 354 -23.72 21.22 5.71
C GLN A 354 -22.59 20.17 5.58
N ASN A 355 -22.88 18.91 5.83
CA ASN A 355 -21.92 17.80 5.64
C ASN A 355 -21.98 17.21 4.20
N SER A 356 -22.18 18.06 3.19
CA SER A 356 -22.15 17.67 1.78
C SER A 356 -20.83 16.97 1.38
N GLN A 357 -19.72 17.27 2.06
CA GLN A 357 -18.44 16.60 1.80
C GLN A 357 -18.43 15.14 2.23
N LEU A 358 -19.00 14.77 3.38
CA LEU A 358 -19.08 13.36 3.82
C LEU A 358 -20.07 12.55 2.97
N SER A 359 -21.21 13.13 2.62
CA SER A 359 -22.20 12.46 1.76
C SER A 359 -21.69 12.29 0.32
N THR A 360 -20.97 13.27 -0.20
CA THR A 360 -20.35 13.21 -1.53
C THR A 360 -19.21 12.19 -1.55
N PHE A 361 -18.44 12.07 -0.48
CA PHE A 361 -17.33 11.14 -0.40
C PHE A 361 -17.78 9.69 -0.27
N ASN A 362 -18.81 9.39 0.53
CA ASN A 362 -19.36 8.03 0.65
C ASN A 362 -20.00 7.53 -0.65
N SER A 363 -20.45 8.43 -1.53
CA SER A 363 -20.88 8.10 -2.90
C SER A 363 -19.71 7.91 -3.87
N GLN A 364 -18.47 8.26 -3.48
CA GLN A 364 -17.27 8.25 -4.32
C GLN A 364 -16.23 7.19 -3.94
N LEU A 365 -16.46 6.36 -2.89
CA LEU A 365 -15.50 5.28 -2.56
C LEU A 365 -15.42 4.29 -3.74
N ASP A 366 -14.36 4.40 -4.51
CA ASP A 366 -14.08 3.48 -5.60
C ASP A 366 -13.56 2.15 -5.03
N THR A 367 -14.38 1.12 -5.17
CA THR A 367 -14.06 -0.26 -4.83
C THR A 367 -14.08 -1.15 -6.07
N GLY A 368 -14.20 -0.55 -7.25
CA GLY A 368 -14.16 -1.23 -8.53
C GLY A 368 -12.74 -1.66 -8.91
N PHE A 369 -12.65 -2.69 -9.74
CA PHE A 369 -11.38 -3.08 -10.35
C PHE A 369 -11.65 -3.78 -11.68
N ARG A 370 -10.66 -3.71 -12.58
CA ARG A 370 -10.68 -4.47 -13.85
C ARG A 370 -9.75 -5.67 -13.74
N VAL A 371 -10.11 -6.73 -14.46
CA VAL A 371 -9.34 -7.97 -14.49
C VAL A 371 -8.82 -8.18 -15.89
N PHE A 372 -7.50 -8.31 -16.02
CA PHE A 372 -6.85 -8.62 -17.27
C PHE A 372 -6.12 -9.96 -17.16
N LYS A 373 -6.03 -10.68 -18.25
CA LYS A 373 -5.21 -11.86 -18.40
C LYS A 373 -4.10 -11.55 -19.40
N LEU A 374 -2.84 -11.68 -18.96
CA LEU A 374 -1.71 -11.56 -19.87
C LEU A 374 -1.71 -12.74 -20.85
N ASP A 375 -1.69 -12.43 -22.12
CA ASP A 375 -1.62 -13.40 -23.21
C ASP A 375 -0.67 -12.88 -24.32
N SER A 376 -0.49 -13.65 -25.37
CA SER A 376 0.22 -13.21 -26.57
C SER A 376 -0.56 -12.10 -27.28
N THR A 377 0.15 -11.28 -28.08
CA THR A 377 -0.48 -10.24 -28.91
C THR A 377 -1.70 -10.78 -29.67
N ASN A 378 -2.71 -9.94 -29.85
CA ASN A 378 -3.93 -10.27 -30.61
C ASN A 378 -3.70 -10.27 -32.13
N ILE A 379 -2.54 -9.74 -32.56
CA ILE A 379 -2.16 -9.63 -33.95
C ILE A 379 -1.38 -10.88 -34.38
N LYS A 380 -1.65 -11.40 -35.56
CA LYS A 380 -0.88 -12.48 -36.17
C LYS A 380 0.56 -11.98 -36.45
N PRO A 381 1.59 -12.79 -36.19
CA PRO A 381 2.95 -12.41 -36.55
C PRO A 381 3.05 -12.26 -38.08
N TRP A 382 3.78 -11.24 -38.51
CA TRP A 382 4.11 -11.07 -39.94
C TRP A 382 5.27 -12.02 -40.27
N GLU A 383 4.91 -13.23 -40.70
CA GLU A 383 5.90 -14.19 -41.24
C GLU A 383 5.86 -14.12 -42.77
N VAL A 384 6.92 -13.62 -43.38
CA VAL A 384 7.09 -13.65 -44.84
C VAL A 384 7.79 -14.95 -45.18
N ASP A 385 7.03 -15.94 -45.62
CA ASP A 385 7.58 -17.15 -46.23
C ASP A 385 7.54 -16.98 -47.75
N PHE A 386 8.66 -17.29 -48.46
CA PHE A 386 8.77 -17.13 -49.91
C PHE A 386 7.90 -18.12 -50.71
N ASP A 387 7.35 -19.15 -50.05
CA ASP A 387 6.47 -20.14 -50.68
C ASP A 387 4.96 -19.84 -50.49
N MET A 388 4.59 -18.56 -50.35
CA MET A 388 3.18 -18.14 -50.18
C MET A 388 2.33 -18.51 -51.40
N THR A 389 1.34 -19.37 -51.18
CA THR A 389 0.26 -19.64 -52.15
C THR A 389 -0.87 -18.60 -52.01
N GLU A 390 -1.71 -18.42 -53.03
CA GLU A 390 -2.85 -17.47 -53.05
C GLU A 390 -3.74 -17.59 -51.81
N ARG A 391 -3.90 -18.77 -51.19
CA ARG A 391 -4.62 -19.00 -49.94
C ARG A 391 -4.03 -18.29 -48.73
N THR A 392 -2.72 -18.13 -48.69
CA THR A 392 -2.02 -17.41 -47.60
C THR A 392 -2.23 -15.91 -47.68
N LEU A 393 -2.48 -15.33 -48.84
CA LEU A 393 -2.79 -13.91 -49.00
C LEU A 393 -4.16 -13.56 -48.42
N GLU A 394 -5.19 -14.41 -48.59
CA GLU A 394 -6.50 -14.23 -47.97
C GLU A 394 -6.44 -14.34 -46.45
N ASP A 395 -5.61 -15.21 -45.89
CA ASP A 395 -5.38 -15.34 -44.45
C ASP A 395 -4.71 -14.11 -43.81
N PHE A 396 -4.01 -13.29 -44.60
CA PHE A 396 -3.39 -12.04 -44.19
C PHE A 396 -4.30 -10.81 -44.26
N ILE A 397 -5.50 -10.93 -44.86
CA ILE A 397 -6.49 -9.84 -44.90
C ILE A 397 -7.00 -9.53 -43.48
N SER A 398 -7.11 -10.53 -42.59
CA SER A 398 -7.37 -10.31 -41.20
C SER A 398 -6.11 -10.52 -40.37
N ASN A 399 -5.52 -9.42 -39.90
CA ASN A 399 -4.33 -9.44 -39.06
C ASN A 399 -4.64 -9.83 -37.58
N ILE A 400 -5.91 -9.99 -37.22
CA ILE A 400 -6.34 -10.35 -35.87
C ILE A 400 -6.45 -11.86 -35.78
N LYS A 401 -6.04 -12.46 -34.67
CA LYS A 401 -6.25 -13.89 -34.37
C LYS A 401 -7.72 -14.18 -34.22
N THR A 402 -8.15 -15.33 -34.73
CA THR A 402 -9.58 -15.71 -34.80
C THR A 402 -10.25 -16.00 -33.45
N ASP A 403 -9.44 -16.24 -32.41
CA ASP A 403 -9.89 -16.53 -31.04
C ASP A 403 -9.97 -15.26 -30.15
N ARG A 404 -9.82 -14.06 -30.74
CA ARG A 404 -9.80 -12.77 -30.04
C ARG A 404 -11.12 -12.02 -30.21
N ARG A 405 -11.53 -11.31 -29.15
CA ARG A 405 -12.70 -10.41 -29.17
C ARG A 405 -12.26 -8.98 -29.48
N GLU A 406 -13.19 -8.15 -29.94
CA GLU A 406 -12.93 -6.72 -30.16
C GLU A 406 -12.32 -6.02 -28.93
N GLU A 407 -12.82 -6.38 -27.74
CA GLU A 407 -12.32 -5.84 -26.47
C GLU A 407 -10.85 -6.19 -26.21
N ASP A 408 -10.43 -7.41 -26.56
CA ASP A 408 -9.03 -7.84 -26.37
C ASP A 408 -8.08 -7.00 -27.26
N VAL A 409 -8.52 -6.72 -28.49
CA VAL A 409 -7.79 -5.84 -29.42
C VAL A 409 -7.79 -4.40 -28.93
N LEU A 410 -8.93 -3.92 -28.44
CA LEU A 410 -9.07 -2.57 -27.90
C LEU A 410 -8.08 -2.33 -26.74
N TYR A 411 -8.00 -3.23 -25.76
CA TYR A 411 -7.08 -3.10 -24.66
C TYR A 411 -5.60 -3.21 -25.08
N GLU A 412 -5.27 -4.00 -26.08
CA GLU A 412 -3.90 -4.02 -26.65
C GLU A 412 -3.56 -2.68 -27.28
N ILE A 413 -4.51 -2.04 -27.98
CA ILE A 413 -4.32 -0.71 -28.57
C ILE A 413 -4.10 0.32 -27.44
N LEU A 414 -4.94 0.32 -26.38
CA LEU A 414 -4.75 1.22 -25.24
C LEU A 414 -3.35 1.09 -24.63
N LEU A 415 -2.87 -0.13 -24.43
CA LEU A 415 -1.52 -0.39 -23.93
C LEU A 415 -0.44 0.17 -24.86
N LYS A 416 -0.57 -0.03 -26.17
CA LYS A 416 0.41 0.46 -27.18
C LYS A 416 0.46 1.99 -27.27
N TYR A 417 -0.68 2.65 -27.08
CA TYR A 417 -0.76 4.11 -27.02
C TYR A 417 -0.43 4.70 -25.65
N GLY A 418 -0.17 3.87 -24.63
CA GLY A 418 0.13 4.32 -23.27
C GLY A 418 -1.06 4.94 -22.54
N LEU A 419 -2.28 4.61 -22.96
CA LEU A 419 -3.51 5.08 -22.31
C LEU A 419 -3.82 4.26 -21.05
N ASP A 420 -4.37 4.91 -20.04
CA ASP A 420 -4.78 4.25 -18.81
C ASP A 420 -5.93 3.26 -19.09
N LEU A 421 -5.72 1.99 -18.72
CA LEU A 421 -6.69 0.92 -18.95
C LEU A 421 -7.98 1.08 -18.12
N THR A 422 -8.00 2.00 -17.16
CA THR A 422 -9.18 2.30 -16.33
C THR A 422 -10.05 3.41 -16.89
N LEU A 423 -9.66 4.05 -17.99
CA LEU A 423 -10.48 5.06 -18.64
C LEU A 423 -11.90 4.55 -18.93
N PRO A 424 -12.93 5.39 -18.79
CA PRO A 424 -14.29 5.02 -19.17
C PRO A 424 -14.35 4.72 -20.66
N ILE A 425 -15.05 3.64 -21.01
CA ILE A 425 -15.29 3.23 -22.38
C ILE A 425 -16.79 3.32 -22.61
N SER A 426 -17.20 4.12 -23.60
CA SER A 426 -18.57 4.16 -24.07
C SER A 426 -18.66 3.62 -25.49
N GLU A 427 -19.75 2.91 -25.79
CA GLU A 427 -20.01 2.36 -27.11
C GLU A 427 -21.07 3.21 -27.82
N ARG A 428 -20.79 3.58 -29.08
CA ARG A 428 -21.75 4.26 -29.97
C ARG A 428 -21.95 3.40 -31.22
N THR A 429 -23.11 3.50 -31.84
CA THR A 429 -23.40 2.85 -33.11
C THR A 429 -23.48 3.89 -34.21
N ILE A 430 -22.62 3.79 -35.22
CA ILE A 430 -22.60 4.70 -36.38
C ILE A 430 -22.74 3.84 -37.65
N ALA A 431 -23.77 4.12 -38.47
CA ALA A 431 -24.07 3.37 -39.69
C ALA A 431 -24.08 1.83 -39.48
N GLY A 432 -24.60 1.37 -38.32
CA GLY A 432 -24.67 -0.04 -37.96
C GLY A 432 -23.34 -0.66 -37.47
N LYS A 433 -22.27 0.12 -37.31
CA LYS A 433 -20.99 -0.34 -36.80
C LYS A 433 -20.73 0.23 -35.39
N LYS A 434 -20.07 -0.58 -34.56
CA LYS A 434 -19.68 -0.22 -33.21
C LYS A 434 -18.45 0.71 -33.25
N VAL A 435 -18.53 1.82 -32.53
CA VAL A 435 -17.44 2.79 -32.33
C VAL A 435 -17.23 2.98 -30.85
N PHE A 436 -16.01 2.83 -30.40
CA PHE A 436 -15.63 3.02 -29.01
C PHE A 436 -15.13 4.45 -28.78
N ASP A 437 -15.66 5.11 -27.77
CA ASP A 437 -15.18 6.38 -27.22
C ASP A 437 -14.54 6.09 -25.88
N ILE A 438 -13.24 6.30 -25.77
CA ILE A 438 -12.40 6.03 -24.60
C ILE A 438 -12.02 7.36 -23.97
N GLY A 439 -12.25 7.48 -22.65
CA GLY A 439 -11.80 8.63 -21.87
C GLY A 439 -12.49 9.93 -22.29
N MET A 440 -13.75 9.87 -22.76
CA MET A 440 -14.53 11.04 -23.21
C MET A 440 -13.80 11.83 -24.31
N GLY A 441 -13.30 11.12 -25.30
CA GLY A 441 -12.61 11.68 -26.45
C GLY A 441 -11.08 11.56 -26.45
N ALA A 442 -10.44 10.89 -25.48
CA ALA A 442 -9.00 10.63 -25.54
C ALA A 442 -8.63 9.72 -26.74
N LEU A 443 -9.50 8.73 -27.06
CA LEU A 443 -9.36 7.89 -28.25
C LEU A 443 -10.74 7.50 -28.78
N ILE A 444 -10.97 7.67 -30.10
CA ILE A 444 -12.15 7.15 -30.79
C ILE A 444 -11.69 6.08 -31.78
N ILE A 445 -12.26 4.87 -31.71
CA ILE A 445 -11.83 3.75 -32.54
C ILE A 445 -13.01 2.91 -33.04
N CYS A 446 -12.93 2.48 -34.30
CA CYS A 446 -13.81 1.48 -34.90
C CYS A 446 -12.99 0.25 -35.30
N LEU A 447 -13.32 -0.92 -34.76
CA LEU A 447 -12.63 -2.18 -35.00
C LEU A 447 -13.41 -3.11 -35.98
N ALA A 448 -14.42 -2.60 -36.66
CA ALA A 448 -15.23 -3.39 -37.59
C ALA A 448 -14.45 -3.76 -38.86
N ASP A 449 -14.65 -4.99 -39.36
CA ASP A 449 -13.97 -5.51 -40.56
C ASP A 449 -14.25 -4.72 -41.85
N ALA A 450 -15.45 -4.15 -41.98
CA ALA A 450 -15.86 -3.38 -43.15
C ALA A 450 -16.31 -1.97 -42.71
N ILE A 451 -15.44 -0.99 -42.90
CA ILE A 451 -15.72 0.40 -42.58
C ILE A 451 -16.21 1.10 -43.85
N SER A 452 -17.47 1.56 -43.82
CA SER A 452 -18.07 2.33 -44.92
C SER A 452 -17.71 3.82 -44.79
N LEU A 453 -17.86 4.59 -45.89
CA LEU A 453 -17.67 6.02 -45.88
C LEU A 453 -18.60 6.72 -44.87
N GLU A 454 -19.82 6.22 -44.69
CA GLU A 454 -20.79 6.74 -43.71
C GLU A 454 -20.30 6.58 -42.27
N VAL A 455 -19.58 5.50 -41.95
CA VAL A 455 -18.95 5.33 -40.63
C VAL A 455 -17.86 6.36 -40.43
N VAL A 456 -16.99 6.57 -41.43
CA VAL A 456 -15.91 7.56 -41.37
C VAL A 456 -16.45 8.98 -41.18
N GLU A 457 -17.47 9.35 -41.98
CA GLU A 457 -18.14 10.64 -41.85
C GLU A 457 -18.85 10.83 -40.49
N GLY A 458 -19.46 9.75 -40.00
CA GLY A 458 -20.06 9.75 -38.66
C GLY A 458 -19.05 9.92 -37.54
N MET A 459 -17.88 9.25 -37.62
CA MET A 459 -16.79 9.43 -36.70
C MET A 459 -16.22 10.85 -36.79
N ALA A 460 -16.06 11.41 -38.01
CA ALA A 460 -15.60 12.78 -38.21
C ALA A 460 -16.48 13.82 -37.53
N LYS A 461 -17.81 13.59 -37.46
CA LYS A 461 -18.73 14.46 -36.71
C LYS A 461 -18.50 14.38 -35.21
N LEU A 462 -18.12 13.20 -34.67
CA LEU A 462 -17.76 13.07 -33.24
C LEU A 462 -16.53 13.89 -32.89
N LYS A 463 -15.63 14.15 -33.85
CA LYS A 463 -14.48 15.04 -33.63
C LYS A 463 -14.91 16.46 -33.27
N GLU A 464 -15.97 16.96 -33.86
CA GLU A 464 -16.51 18.31 -33.55
C GLU A 464 -17.14 18.31 -32.15
N GLU A 465 -17.78 17.22 -31.73
CA GLU A 465 -18.43 17.07 -30.44
C GLU A 465 -17.45 16.85 -29.28
N LEU A 466 -16.50 15.92 -29.46
CA LEU A 466 -15.64 15.41 -28.39
C LEU A 466 -14.20 15.99 -28.43
N ASN A 467 -13.78 16.58 -29.54
CA ASN A 467 -12.42 17.09 -29.79
C ASN A 467 -11.34 16.06 -29.40
N PRO A 468 -11.38 14.84 -29.97
CA PRO A 468 -10.53 13.72 -29.57
C PRO A 468 -9.06 14.03 -29.81
N GLU A 469 -8.20 13.56 -28.89
CA GLU A 469 -6.74 13.64 -29.04
C GLU A 469 -6.25 12.70 -30.15
N ILE A 470 -6.88 11.51 -30.26
CA ILE A 470 -6.55 10.46 -31.24
C ILE A 470 -7.86 9.92 -31.84
N MET A 471 -7.87 9.75 -33.16
CA MET A 471 -8.99 9.17 -33.91
C MET A 471 -8.50 8.15 -34.93
#